data_d168d5bc3871debe384387a719e7d01b
#
_entry.id   d168d5bc3871debe384387a719e7d01b
#
_cell.length_a   1.000
_cell.length_b   1.000
_cell.length_c   1.000
_cell.angle_alpha   90.00
_cell.angle_beta   90.00
_cell.angle_gamma   90.00
#
_symmetry.space_group_name_H-M   'P 1'
#
loop_
_entity.id
_entity.type
_entity.pdbx_description
1 polymer ?
#
loop_
_entity_poly.entity_id
_entity_poly.type
_entity_poly.pdbx_seq_one_letter_code
_entity_poly.pdbx_strand_id
1 'polypeptide(L)'
;MNYMTNKIVAIQGNHPTSLNPLTDTTIFLANEIQKKNYQIFYYEPKNLSILNSKVLANGFFIKFEYKKKSLFKILKKKKLDLSQMF
;
A
#
# COMPACT_ATOMS: atom_id res chain seq x y z
N MET A 1 0.26 -11.22 -24.60
CA MET A 1 -0.02 -11.00 -23.91
C MET A 1 0.11 -10.78 -22.94
N ASN A 2 0.29 -10.57 -22.30
CA ASN A 2 0.31 -10.34 -21.31
C ASN A 2 -0.31 -9.84 -20.54
N TYR A 3 -0.50 -10.14 -20.15
CA TYR A 3 -0.97 -9.87 -19.44
C TYR A 3 -0.63 -9.48 -18.37
N MET A 4 -0.50 -8.52 -18.24
CA MET A 4 -0.12 -7.99 -17.15
C MET A 4 -1.14 -7.55 -16.35
N THR A 5 -1.52 -8.31 -15.55
CA THR A 5 -2.35 -7.93 -14.46
C THR A 5 -1.63 -6.95 -13.61
N ASN A 6 -2.31 -5.93 -13.21
CA ASN A 6 -1.81 -4.99 -12.25
C ASN A 6 -1.66 -5.70 -10.92
N LYS A 7 -0.46 -6.02 -10.59
CA LYS A 7 -0.21 -6.63 -9.29
C LYS A 7 -0.42 -5.61 -8.19
N ILE A 8 -0.94 -6.10 -7.07
CA ILE A 8 -1.13 -5.30 -5.88
C ILE A 8 -0.12 -5.75 -4.85
N VAL A 9 0.62 -4.80 -4.28
CA VAL A 9 1.55 -5.06 -3.19
C VAL A 9 0.98 -4.42 -1.93
N ALA A 10 0.77 -5.22 -0.90
CA ALA A 10 0.27 -4.72 0.36
C ALA A 10 1.43 -4.30 1.26
N ILE A 11 1.37 -3.10 1.79
CA ILE A 11 2.38 -2.59 2.72
C ILE A 11 1.71 -2.27 4.04
N GLN A 12 2.26 -2.82 5.12
CA GLN A 12 1.82 -2.54 6.46
C GLN A 12 2.75 -1.53 7.11
N GLY A 13 2.18 -0.49 7.69
CA GLY A 13 2.97 0.52 8.38
C GLY A 13 2.10 1.53 9.09
N ASN A 14 2.74 2.48 9.74
CA ASN A 14 2.01 3.59 10.36
C ASN A 14 1.39 4.47 9.29
N HIS A 15 0.41 5.28 9.68
CA HIS A 15 -0.25 6.15 8.72
C HIS A 15 0.79 6.95 7.91
N PRO A 16 0.58 7.10 6.59
CA PRO A 16 1.58 7.75 5.74
C PRO A 16 1.99 9.16 6.17
N THR A 17 1.13 9.86 6.91
CA THR A 17 1.49 11.18 7.42
C THR A 17 2.66 11.15 8.40
N SER A 18 2.96 9.99 8.99
CA SER A 18 4.07 9.83 9.92
C SER A 18 5.38 9.45 9.25
N LEU A 19 5.37 9.22 7.94
CA LEU A 19 6.56 8.80 7.23
C LEU A 19 7.52 9.96 6.99
N ASN A 20 8.80 9.67 7.14
CA ASN A 20 9.85 10.66 6.87
C ASN A 20 10.43 10.36 5.49
N PRO A 21 10.26 11.26 4.50
CA PRO A 21 10.72 10.98 3.15
C PRO A 21 12.23 10.81 3.00
N LEU A 22 13.00 11.27 3.98
CA LEU A 22 14.45 11.20 3.90
C LEU A 22 15.03 9.92 4.48
N THR A 23 14.33 9.30 5.43
CA THR A 23 14.90 8.19 6.18
C THR A 23 14.04 6.93 6.19
N ASP A 24 12.81 7.00 5.71
CA ASP A 24 11.89 5.87 5.84
C ASP A 24 12.07 4.89 4.69
N THR A 25 12.40 3.64 5.03
CA THR A 25 12.58 2.60 4.02
C THR A 25 11.29 2.25 3.29
N THR A 26 10.14 2.50 3.92
CA THR A 26 8.84 2.26 3.28
C THR A 26 8.70 3.11 2.02
N ILE A 27 9.13 4.36 2.07
CA ILE A 27 9.04 5.26 0.91
C ILE A 27 9.96 4.76 -0.20
N PHE A 28 11.15 4.31 0.16
CA PHE A 28 12.09 3.76 -0.80
C PHE A 28 11.52 2.55 -1.51
N LEU A 29 10.95 1.64 -0.73
CA LEU A 29 10.34 0.43 -1.26
C LEU A 29 9.15 0.75 -2.14
N ALA A 30 8.30 1.68 -1.71
CA ALA A 30 7.13 2.09 -2.49
C ALA A 30 7.53 2.66 -3.84
N ASN A 31 8.60 3.42 -3.88
CA ASN A 31 9.10 3.99 -5.13
C ASN A 31 9.50 2.89 -6.12
N GLU A 32 10.19 1.86 -5.65
CA GLU A 32 10.59 0.74 -6.50
C GLU A 32 9.38 -0.05 -6.99
N ILE A 33 8.38 -0.25 -6.13
CA ILE A 33 7.14 -0.93 -6.50
C ILE A 33 6.42 -0.15 -7.61
N GLN A 34 6.33 1.16 -7.46
CA GLN A 34 5.64 2.00 -8.44
C GLN A 34 6.36 2.04 -9.80
N LYS A 35 7.69 1.94 -9.79
CA LYS A 35 8.45 1.87 -11.04
C LYS A 35 8.08 0.64 -11.87
N LYS A 36 7.60 -0.40 -11.22
CA LYS A 36 7.18 -1.64 -11.89
C LYS A 36 5.71 -1.62 -12.25
N ASN A 37 5.04 -0.48 -12.07
CA ASN A 37 3.61 -0.32 -12.35
C ASN A 37 2.71 -1.19 -11.48
N TYR A 38 3.15 -1.51 -10.29
CA TYR A 38 2.32 -2.22 -9.33
C TYR A 38 1.52 -1.21 -8.51
N GLN A 39 0.32 -1.61 -8.10
CA GLN A 39 -0.48 -0.82 -7.18
C GLN A 39 -0.06 -1.10 -5.76
N ILE A 40 -0.13 -0.09 -4.90
CA ILE A 40 0.19 -0.24 -3.49
C ILE A 40 -1.10 -0.14 -2.69
N PHE A 41 -1.35 -1.16 -1.88
CA PHE A 41 -2.41 -1.15 -0.88
C PHE A 41 -1.76 -0.98 0.49
N TYR A 42 -2.07 0.12 1.16
CA TYR A 42 -1.43 0.48 2.42
C TYR A 42 -2.42 0.35 3.57
N TYR A 43 -2.00 -0.26 4.65
CA TYR A 43 -2.86 -0.41 5.82
C TYR A 43 -2.04 -0.35 7.10
N GLU A 44 -2.70 0.03 8.19
CA GLU A 44 -2.07 0.05 9.52
C GLU A 44 -2.35 -1.27 10.23
N PRO A 45 -1.43 -1.73 11.11
CA PRO A 45 -1.61 -2.99 11.82
C PRO A 45 -2.93 -3.08 12.60
N LYS A 46 -3.39 -1.96 13.16
CA LYS A 46 -4.64 -1.92 13.93
C LYS A 46 -5.87 -2.20 13.07
N ASN A 47 -5.74 -2.12 11.77
CA ASN A 47 -6.86 -2.30 10.85
C ASN A 47 -6.91 -3.70 10.25
N LEU A 48 -6.11 -4.61 10.76
CA LEU A 48 -6.20 -6.02 10.41
C LEU A 48 -7.27 -6.70 11.25
N SER A 49 -8.00 -7.61 10.63
CA SER A 49 -8.93 -8.46 11.35
C SER A 49 -8.88 -9.87 10.77
N ILE A 50 -9.19 -10.85 11.61
CA ILE A 50 -9.26 -12.24 11.20
C ILE A 50 -10.69 -12.68 11.35
N LEU A 51 -11.29 -13.15 10.26
CA LEU A 51 -12.67 -13.60 10.25
C LEU A 51 -12.77 -14.84 9.39
N ASN A 52 -13.25 -15.94 9.99
CA ASN A 52 -13.43 -17.21 9.27
C ASN A 52 -12.16 -17.63 8.52
N SER A 53 -11.04 -17.57 9.19
CA SER A 53 -9.73 -17.94 8.64
C SER A 53 -9.24 -17.04 7.52
N LYS A 54 -9.90 -15.89 7.33
CA LYS A 54 -9.46 -14.89 6.35
C LYS A 54 -8.81 -13.72 7.07
N VAL A 55 -7.75 -13.20 6.50
CA VAL A 55 -7.08 -12.01 7.03
C VAL A 55 -7.54 -10.83 6.22
N LEU A 56 -8.34 -9.97 6.84
CA LEU A 56 -8.91 -8.80 6.19
C LEU A 56 -8.19 -7.54 6.65
N ALA A 57 -7.94 -6.64 5.73
CA ALA A 57 -7.32 -5.36 6.05
C ALA A 57 -8.16 -4.22 5.51
N ASN A 58 -8.49 -3.28 6.39
CA ASN A 58 -9.07 -2.01 5.97
C ASN A 58 -7.91 -1.06 5.70
N GLY A 59 -7.81 -0.60 4.47
CA GLY A 59 -6.73 0.29 4.09
C GLY A 59 -7.12 1.11 2.88
N PHE A 60 -6.13 1.49 2.11
CA PHE A 60 -6.38 2.31 0.93
C PHE A 60 -5.31 2.08 -0.12
N PHE A 61 -5.72 2.23 -1.35
CA PHE A 61 -4.75 2.31 -2.44
C PHE A 61 -4.09 3.67 -2.37
N ILE A 62 -2.78 3.70 -2.52
CA ILE A 62 -2.00 4.91 -2.34
C ILE A 62 -0.99 5.03 -3.47
N LYS A 63 -0.70 6.26 -3.84
CA LYS A 63 0.38 6.57 -4.76
C LYS A 63 1.31 7.54 -4.09
N PHE A 64 2.59 7.20 -4.01
CA PHE A 64 3.58 8.10 -3.47
C PHE A 64 4.05 9.04 -4.55
N GLU A 65 4.06 10.32 -4.23
CA GLU A 65 4.48 11.37 -5.13
C GLU A 65 5.57 12.17 -4.43
N TYR A 66 6.69 12.35 -5.09
CA TYR A 66 7.82 13.04 -4.47
C TYR A 66 7.80 14.52 -4.82
N LYS A 67 6.67 15.15 -4.55
CA LYS A 67 6.47 16.57 -4.82
C LYS A 67 6.56 17.38 -3.54
N LYS A 68 6.90 18.66 -3.68
CA LYS A 68 7.14 19.52 -2.54
C LYS A 68 5.96 19.66 -1.57
N LYS A 69 4.74 19.55 -2.06
CA LYS A 69 3.55 19.79 -1.23
C LYS A 69 2.86 18.53 -0.76
N SER A 70 3.22 17.40 -1.34
CA SER A 70 2.47 16.19 -1.06
C SER A 70 3.38 15.00 -1.27
N LEU A 71 3.55 14.19 -0.25
CA LEU A 71 4.35 12.98 -0.33
C LEU A 71 3.55 11.84 -0.94
N PHE A 72 2.25 11.84 -0.73
CA PHE A 72 1.41 10.74 -1.17
C PHE A 72 0.01 11.23 -1.52
N LYS A 73 -0.72 10.39 -2.24
CA LYS A 73 -2.10 10.64 -2.60
C LYS A 73 -2.90 9.37 -2.32
N ILE A 74 -3.97 9.48 -1.54
CA ILE A 74 -4.86 8.37 -1.29
C ILE A 74 -5.84 8.30 -2.46
N LEU A 75 -5.87 7.14 -3.12
CA LEU A 75 -6.69 6.95 -4.31
C LEU A 75 -8.07 6.41 -3.97
N LYS A 76 -8.13 5.37 -3.12
CA LYS A 76 -9.38 4.72 -2.80
C LYS A 76 -9.26 3.91 -1.53
N LYS A 77 -10.22 4.06 -0.63
CA LYS A 77 -10.31 3.21 0.56
C LYS A 77 -10.96 1.89 0.19
N LYS A 78 -10.45 0.80 0.76
CA LYS A 78 -10.98 -0.52 0.47
C LYS A 78 -10.62 -1.51 1.57
N LYS A 79 -11.43 -2.57 1.68
CA LYS A 79 -11.14 -3.71 2.52
C LYS A 79 -10.69 -4.85 1.62
N LEU A 80 -9.51 -5.38 1.85
CA LEU A 80 -8.99 -6.48 1.06
C LEU A 80 -8.78 -7.73 1.91
N ASP A 81 -8.98 -8.87 1.28
CA ASP A 81 -8.64 -10.16 1.85
C ASP A 81 -7.19 -10.46 1.49
N LEU A 82 -6.29 -10.30 2.46
CA LEU A 82 -4.87 -10.48 2.22
C LEU A 82 -4.50 -11.93 1.95
N SER A 83 -5.33 -12.87 2.38
CA SER A 83 -5.04 -14.28 2.13
C SER A 83 -5.06 -14.64 0.66
N GLN A 84 -5.72 -13.83 -0.16
CA GLN A 84 -5.77 -14.05 -1.60
C GLN A 84 -4.62 -13.40 -2.37
N MET A 85 -3.76 -12.67 -1.67
CA MET A 85 -2.65 -11.97 -2.31
C MET A 85 -1.34 -12.75 -2.30
N PHE A 86 -1.34 -13.88 -1.64
CA PHE A 86 -0.15 -14.72 -1.50
C PHE A 86 -0.31 -16.07 -2.20
#